data_adac8e3763646e922a4f51144f82d5d4
#
_entry.id   adac8e3763646e922a4f51144f82d5d4
#
_cell.length_a   1.000
_cell.length_b   1.000
_cell.length_c   1.000
_cell.angle_alpha   90.00
_cell.angle_beta   90.00
_cell.angle_gamma   90.00
#
_symmetry.space_group_name_H-M   'P 1'
#
loop_
_entity.id
_entity.type
_entity.pdbx_description
1 polymer ?
#
loop_
_entity_poly.entity_id
_entity_poly.type
_entity_poly.pdbx_seq_one_letter_code
_entity_poly.pdbx_strand_id
1 'polypeptide(L)'
;MVDKNNNILAIANKIVNERSEEKERMYGPFSEGMERAAMIASGMTGKEFTAEDIFIALIALKFSRHSYNYKEDNLLDAVAYIGALDNYIKEQK
;
A
#
# COMPACT_ATOMS: atom_id res chain seq x y z
N MET A 1 22.54 16.16 2.71
CA MET A 1 21.17 16.63 2.42
C MET A 1 20.51 15.69 1.44
N VAL A 2 19.26 15.35 1.68
CA VAL A 2 18.52 14.45 0.78
C VAL A 2 18.01 15.22 -0.44
N ASP A 3 18.18 14.63 -1.63
CA ASP A 3 17.66 15.22 -2.86
C ASP A 3 16.14 15.10 -2.86
N LYS A 4 15.46 16.23 -2.98
CA LYS A 4 13.98 16.28 -2.95
C LYS A 4 13.31 15.52 -4.09
N ASN A 5 14.04 15.24 -5.18
CA ASN A 5 13.49 14.49 -6.32
C ASN A 5 13.72 12.99 -6.17
N ASN A 6 14.53 12.56 -5.20
CA ASN A 6 14.87 11.16 -4.97
C ASN A 6 14.60 10.70 -3.53
N ASN A 7 13.88 11.50 -2.75
CA ASN A 7 13.51 11.07 -1.41
C ASN A 7 12.31 10.11 -1.46
N ILE A 8 11.98 9.52 -0.32
CA ILE A 8 10.90 8.51 -0.27
C ILE A 8 9.55 9.06 -0.70
N LEU A 9 9.31 10.36 -0.52
CA LEU A 9 8.05 10.97 -0.96
C LEU A 9 7.92 10.96 -2.48
N ALA A 10 8.99 11.35 -3.16
CA ALA A 10 9.01 11.37 -4.62
C ALA A 10 8.95 9.95 -5.18
N ILE A 11 9.71 9.02 -4.60
CA ILE A 11 9.72 7.62 -5.05
C ILE A 11 8.36 6.97 -4.80
N ALA A 12 7.78 7.18 -3.62
CA ALA A 12 6.45 6.64 -3.29
C ALA A 12 5.39 7.18 -4.24
N ASN A 13 5.46 8.46 -4.58
CA ASN A 13 4.52 9.05 -5.53
C ASN A 13 4.55 8.34 -6.88
N LYS A 14 5.74 8.00 -7.37
CA LYS A 14 5.87 7.28 -8.64
C LYS A 14 5.29 5.86 -8.53
N ILE A 15 5.57 5.18 -7.42
CA ILE A 15 5.06 3.82 -7.20
C ILE A 15 3.53 3.81 -7.21
N VAL A 16 2.92 4.77 -6.54
CA VAL A 16 1.47 4.82 -6.36
C VAL A 16 0.74 5.33 -7.61
N ASN A 17 1.26 6.40 -8.21
CA ASN A 17 0.55 7.11 -9.26
C ASN A 17 1.04 6.83 -10.68
N GLU A 18 2.18 6.14 -10.83
CA GLU A 18 2.75 5.79 -12.12
C GLU A 18 3.01 4.30 -12.25
N ARG A 19 2.02 3.50 -11.80
CA ARG A 19 2.13 2.04 -11.83
C ARG A 19 2.26 1.56 -13.27
N SER A 20 3.18 0.61 -13.51
CA SER A 20 3.44 0.10 -14.86
C SER A 20 2.26 -0.67 -15.43
N GLU A 21 2.11 -0.62 -16.76
CA GLU A 21 1.09 -1.41 -17.46
C GLU A 21 1.27 -2.89 -17.25
N GLU A 22 2.53 -3.34 -17.12
CA GLU A 22 2.82 -4.75 -16.89
C GLU A 22 2.23 -5.25 -15.57
N LYS A 23 2.39 -4.47 -14.49
CA LYS A 23 1.81 -4.83 -13.20
C LYS A 23 0.29 -4.83 -13.24
N GLU A 24 -0.30 -3.87 -13.95
CA GLU A 24 -1.75 -3.81 -14.14
C GLU A 24 -2.26 -5.07 -14.84
N ARG A 25 -1.56 -5.54 -15.86
CA ARG A 25 -1.96 -6.74 -16.58
C ARG A 25 -1.84 -8.00 -15.73
N MET A 26 -0.78 -8.09 -14.92
CA MET A 26 -0.50 -9.30 -14.13
C MET A 26 -1.39 -9.39 -12.88
N TYR A 27 -1.64 -8.27 -12.23
CA TYR A 27 -2.28 -8.26 -10.92
C TYR A 27 -3.60 -7.47 -10.90
N GLY A 28 -3.93 -6.80 -11.99
CA GLY A 28 -5.09 -5.92 -12.05
C GLY A 28 -4.84 -4.61 -11.30
N PRO A 29 -5.84 -3.74 -11.23
CA PRO A 29 -5.74 -2.50 -10.48
C PRO A 29 -5.45 -2.77 -9.01
N PHE A 30 -4.60 -1.95 -8.42
CA PHE A 30 -4.17 -2.15 -7.02
C PHE A 30 -5.34 -2.14 -6.04
N SER A 31 -6.28 -1.21 -6.21
CA SER A 31 -7.44 -1.10 -5.32
C SER A 31 -8.32 -2.35 -5.36
N GLU A 32 -8.50 -2.95 -6.55
CA GLU A 32 -9.27 -4.18 -6.67
C GLU A 32 -8.58 -5.34 -5.96
N GLY A 33 -7.24 -5.37 -5.99
CA GLY A 33 -6.47 -6.37 -5.26
C GLY A 33 -6.69 -6.27 -3.76
N MET A 34 -6.77 -5.04 -3.24
CA MET A 34 -7.02 -4.82 -1.82
C MET A 34 -8.44 -5.24 -1.43
N GLU A 35 -9.42 -4.95 -2.28
CA GLU A 35 -10.80 -5.38 -2.05
C GLU A 35 -10.92 -6.91 -2.08
N ARG A 36 -10.24 -7.55 -3.02
CA ARG A 36 -10.22 -9.01 -3.12
C ARG A 36 -9.55 -9.63 -1.89
N ALA A 37 -8.44 -9.06 -1.43
CA ALA A 37 -7.76 -9.53 -0.23
C ALA A 37 -8.67 -9.45 0.99
N ALA A 38 -9.45 -8.37 1.09
CA ALA A 38 -10.41 -8.20 2.19
C ALA A 38 -11.48 -9.31 2.16
N MET A 39 -11.98 -9.63 0.98
CA MET A 39 -12.98 -10.70 0.83
C MET A 39 -12.42 -12.06 1.24
N ILE A 40 -11.19 -12.35 0.81
CA ILE A 40 -10.52 -13.60 1.16
C ILE A 40 -10.28 -13.68 2.66
N ALA A 41 -9.75 -12.62 3.26
CA ALA A 41 -9.49 -12.56 4.70
C ALA A 41 -10.78 -12.75 5.50
N SER A 42 -11.87 -12.11 5.05
CA SER A 42 -13.17 -12.25 5.68
C SER A 42 -13.66 -13.70 5.64
N GLY A 43 -13.51 -14.34 4.48
CA GLY A 43 -13.92 -15.74 4.32
C GLY A 43 -13.09 -16.70 5.16
N MET A 44 -11.78 -16.47 5.23
CA MET A 44 -10.88 -17.36 5.97
C MET A 44 -11.01 -17.24 7.47
N THR A 45 -11.31 -16.05 7.98
CA THR A 45 -11.32 -15.79 9.42
C THR A 45 -12.72 -15.81 10.05
N GLY A 46 -13.75 -15.67 9.22
CA GLY A 46 -15.11 -15.51 9.71
C GLY A 46 -15.37 -14.12 10.30
N LYS A 47 -14.44 -13.18 10.10
CA LYS A 47 -14.55 -11.79 10.55
C LYS A 47 -14.65 -10.89 9.34
N GLU A 48 -15.33 -9.76 9.48
CA GLU A 48 -15.45 -8.82 8.39
C GLU A 48 -14.22 -7.93 8.27
N PHE A 49 -13.59 -7.95 7.09
CA PHE A 49 -12.48 -7.08 6.76
C PHE A 49 -12.86 -6.20 5.58
N THR A 50 -12.46 -4.93 5.63
CA THR A 50 -12.62 -4.00 4.51
C THR A 50 -11.28 -3.83 3.81
N ALA A 51 -11.29 -3.24 2.60
CA ALA A 51 -10.04 -2.93 1.90
C ALA A 51 -9.18 -2.00 2.75
N GLU A 52 -9.79 -1.05 3.46
CA GLU A 52 -9.06 -0.14 4.34
C GLU A 52 -8.33 -0.91 5.45
N ASP A 53 -8.98 -1.94 6.02
CA ASP A 53 -8.33 -2.79 7.03
C ASP A 53 -7.08 -3.46 6.47
N ILE A 54 -7.12 -3.90 5.21
CA ILE A 54 -5.95 -4.52 4.57
C ILE A 54 -4.81 -3.51 4.42
N PHE A 55 -5.12 -2.28 3.97
CA PHE A 55 -4.12 -1.21 3.89
C PHE A 55 -3.47 -0.97 5.25
N ILE A 56 -4.28 -0.84 6.30
CA ILE A 56 -3.80 -0.58 7.65
C ILE A 56 -2.88 -1.72 8.13
N ALA A 57 -3.27 -2.97 7.88
CA ALA A 57 -2.47 -4.13 8.27
C ALA A 57 -1.11 -4.13 7.58
N LEU A 58 -1.06 -3.78 6.28
CA LEU A 58 0.20 -3.71 5.54
C LEU A 58 1.09 -2.59 6.06
N ILE A 59 0.52 -1.44 6.36
CA ILE A 59 1.26 -0.31 6.93
C ILE A 59 1.83 -0.71 8.29
N ALA A 60 1.02 -1.35 9.13
CA ALA A 60 1.45 -1.82 10.46
C ALA A 60 2.60 -2.83 10.34
N LEU A 61 2.54 -3.72 9.34
CA LEU A 61 3.61 -4.70 9.11
C LEU A 61 4.93 -4.01 8.78
N LYS A 62 4.89 -2.96 7.95
CA LYS A 62 6.10 -2.22 7.59
C LYS A 62 6.70 -1.51 8.80
N PHE A 63 5.86 -0.93 9.66
CA PHE A 63 6.35 -0.29 10.89
C PHE A 63 6.88 -1.33 11.87
N SER A 64 6.28 -2.51 11.96
CA SER A 64 6.78 -3.60 12.78
C SER A 64 8.19 -3.99 12.36
N ARG A 65 8.41 -4.14 11.05
CA ARG A 65 9.73 -4.46 10.52
C ARG A 65 10.73 -3.33 10.78
N HIS A 66 10.29 -2.08 10.60
CA HIS A 66 11.14 -0.93 10.86
C HIS A 66 11.56 -0.85 12.34
N SER A 67 10.68 -1.20 13.26
CA SER A 67 10.99 -1.15 14.68
C SER A 67 12.10 -2.12 15.08
N TYR A 68 12.26 -3.20 14.33
CA TYR A 68 13.32 -4.17 14.57
C TYR A 68 14.65 -3.73 13.97
N ASN A 69 14.63 -3.26 12.73
CA ASN A 69 15.85 -2.87 12.02
C ASN A 69 15.51 -1.90 10.91
N TYR A 70 16.27 -0.79 10.83
CA TYR A 70 16.07 0.20 9.78
C TYR A 70 16.37 -0.39 8.40
N LYS A 71 15.43 -0.24 7.48
CA LYS A 71 15.62 -0.47 6.05
C LYS A 71 14.74 0.55 5.32
N GLU A 72 15.33 1.27 4.38
CA GLU A 72 14.60 2.30 3.64
C GLU A 72 13.32 1.76 3.01
N ASP A 73 13.36 0.53 2.49
CA ASP A 73 12.20 -0.08 1.84
C ASP A 73 10.97 -0.17 2.74
N ASN A 74 11.17 -0.39 4.04
CA ASN A 74 10.02 -0.47 4.95
C ASN A 74 9.33 0.89 5.09
N LEU A 75 10.10 1.97 5.21
CA LEU A 75 9.53 3.31 5.28
C LEU A 75 8.94 3.72 3.95
N LEU A 76 9.63 3.42 2.85
CA LEU A 76 9.14 3.71 1.50
C LEU A 76 7.80 3.00 1.25
N ASP A 77 7.73 1.71 1.56
CA ASP A 77 6.50 0.94 1.36
C ASP A 77 5.36 1.47 2.23
N ALA A 78 5.66 1.86 3.48
CA ALA A 78 4.63 2.42 4.37
C ALA A 78 4.07 3.71 3.78
N VAL A 79 4.92 4.60 3.28
CA VAL A 79 4.49 5.87 2.67
C VAL A 79 3.67 5.58 1.41
N ALA A 80 4.11 4.63 0.59
CA ALA A 80 3.38 4.26 -0.63
C ALA A 80 1.99 3.70 -0.30
N TYR A 81 1.88 2.84 0.70
CA TYR A 81 0.56 2.31 1.11
C TYR A 81 -0.33 3.41 1.66
N ILE A 82 0.22 4.37 2.42
CA ILE A 82 -0.56 5.50 2.93
C ILE A 82 -1.12 6.33 1.78
N GLY A 83 -0.27 6.63 0.78
CA GLY A 83 -0.71 7.37 -0.41
C GLY A 83 -1.78 6.63 -1.19
N ALA A 84 -1.58 5.32 -1.38
CA ALA A 84 -2.56 4.49 -2.08
C ALA A 84 -3.88 4.41 -1.32
N LEU A 85 -3.84 4.34 0.01
CA LEU A 85 -5.03 4.35 0.85
C LEU A 85 -5.81 5.66 0.68
N ASP A 86 -5.10 6.78 0.72
CA ASP A 86 -5.75 8.08 0.55
C ASP A 86 -6.43 8.18 -0.81
N ASN A 87 -5.76 7.73 -1.88
CA ASN A 87 -6.35 7.68 -3.21
C ASN A 87 -7.61 6.81 -3.23
N TYR A 88 -7.53 5.64 -2.62
CA TYR A 88 -8.66 4.71 -2.56
C TYR A 88 -9.87 5.36 -1.87
N ILE A 89 -9.67 5.99 -0.74
CA ILE A 89 -10.74 6.64 0.01
C ILE A 89 -11.40 7.74 -0.83
N LYS A 90 -10.58 8.54 -1.50
CA LYS A 90 -11.09 9.65 -2.33
C LYS A 90 -11.87 9.15 -3.53
N GLU A 91 -11.48 8.02 -4.10
CA GLU A 91 -12.18 7.43 -5.23
C GLU A 91 -13.53 6.84 -4.86
N GLN A 92 -13.75 6.53 -3.58
CA GLN A 92 -15.02 5.98 -3.09
C GLN A 92 -16.07 7.05 -2.80
N LYS A 93 -15.71 8.31 -2.84
CA LYS A 93 -16.61 9.41 -2.51
C LYS A 93 -17.27 10.02 -3.71
#